data_c0f80d3ac57e5a89de9d5f74375ff987
#
_entry.id   c0f80d3ac57e5a89de9d5f74375ff987
#
_cell.length_a   1.000
_cell.length_b   1.000
_cell.length_c   1.000
_cell.angle_alpha   90.00
_cell.angle_beta   90.00
_cell.angle_gamma   90.00
#
_symmetry.space_group_name_H-M   'P 1'
#
loop_
_entity.id
_entity.type
_entity.pdbx_description
1 polymer ?
#
loop_
_entity_poly.entity_id
_entity_poly.type
_entity_poly.pdbx_seq_one_letter_code
_entity_poly.pdbx_strand_id
1 'polypeptide(L)'
;HKGSMDFRIKSKGRASHSSIPFLGQNAIKPLLEFIQNINQEYEKIMQTVKGESLDFSNMINKLENQLPSHITKEKAQELIQGLVMTNSIVQGGTQVNSVPDFATAEFNVRTIPEYNNNKVKALFNEYIEQANQNGASLTQELYLDLEPVVKTGQNRLVELGFDIAKSHFSNERDLIITPTVAVTDASNLLKGKDENFPFLMFGPGNGPHQINECVEKANYLEFVEY
;
A
#
# COMPACT_ATOMS: atom_id res chain seq x y z
N HIS A 1 3.85 11.01 1.54
CA HIS A 1 3.81 9.62 1.04
C HIS A 1 2.53 8.90 1.47
N LYS A 2 2.19 7.81 0.76
CA LYS A 2 1.10 6.92 1.15
C LYS A 2 1.39 6.23 2.48
N GLY A 3 0.35 5.79 3.19
CA GLY A 3 0.48 4.85 4.29
C GLY A 3 0.68 3.42 3.81
N SER A 4 0.92 2.50 4.72
CA SER A 4 1.01 1.08 4.44
C SER A 4 0.42 0.27 5.60
N MET A 5 -0.39 -0.71 5.24
CA MET A 5 -0.93 -1.67 6.20
C MET A 5 -0.80 -3.07 5.62
N ASP A 6 -0.37 -4.01 6.46
CA ASP A 6 -0.30 -5.42 6.09
C ASP A 6 -1.17 -6.23 7.04
N PHE A 7 -2.14 -6.93 6.46
CA PHE A 7 -3.10 -7.78 7.17
C PHE A 7 -2.90 -9.24 6.81
N ARG A 8 -3.04 -10.09 7.80
CA ARG A 8 -3.28 -11.53 7.60
C ARG A 8 -4.66 -11.87 8.13
N ILE A 9 -5.52 -12.35 7.26
CA ILE A 9 -6.83 -12.90 7.61
C ILE A 9 -6.66 -14.41 7.80
N LYS A 10 -7.06 -14.91 8.95
CA LYS A 10 -7.04 -16.32 9.29
C LYS A 10 -8.47 -16.82 9.36
N SER A 11 -8.74 -17.92 8.66
CA SER A 11 -10.01 -18.64 8.71
C SER A 11 -9.81 -19.99 9.38
N LYS A 12 -10.59 -20.26 10.40
CA LYS A 12 -10.60 -21.54 11.11
C LYS A 12 -11.85 -22.33 10.76
N GLY A 13 -11.68 -23.62 10.61
CA GLY A 13 -12.73 -24.58 10.34
C GLY A 13 -12.57 -25.83 11.19
N ARG A 14 -13.07 -26.94 10.69
CA ARG A 14 -12.94 -28.27 11.29
C ARG A 14 -12.73 -29.31 10.20
N ALA A 15 -11.66 -30.09 10.31
CA ALA A 15 -11.36 -31.16 9.36
C ALA A 15 -12.39 -32.29 9.44
N SER A 16 -12.68 -32.89 8.29
CA SER A 16 -13.39 -34.15 8.16
C SER A 16 -13.01 -34.80 6.82
N HIS A 17 -13.35 -36.05 6.63
CA HIS A 17 -13.18 -36.69 5.34
C HIS A 17 -14.13 -36.05 4.31
N SER A 18 -13.62 -35.81 3.08
CA SER A 18 -14.39 -35.07 2.05
C SER A 18 -15.69 -35.77 1.62
N SER A 19 -15.84 -37.07 1.84
CA SER A 19 -17.09 -37.82 1.56
C SER A 19 -18.19 -37.61 2.61
N ILE A 20 -17.86 -37.01 3.78
CA ILE A 20 -18.79 -36.71 4.87
C ILE A 20 -18.61 -35.25 5.33
N PRO A 21 -18.72 -34.27 4.40
CA PRO A 21 -18.32 -32.88 4.63
C PRO A 21 -19.17 -32.18 5.73
N PHE A 22 -20.37 -32.70 6.00
CA PHE A 22 -21.28 -32.19 7.04
C PHE A 22 -20.74 -32.38 8.47
N LEU A 23 -19.73 -33.23 8.67
CA LEU A 23 -19.03 -33.37 9.95
C LEU A 23 -17.87 -32.36 10.11
N GLY A 24 -17.49 -31.71 9.02
CA GLY A 24 -16.44 -30.68 8.98
C GLY A 24 -17.01 -29.26 8.92
N GLN A 25 -16.09 -28.30 8.86
CA GLN A 25 -16.36 -26.89 8.55
C GLN A 25 -15.23 -26.39 7.66
N ASN A 26 -15.56 -26.06 6.43
CA ASN A 26 -14.56 -25.64 5.44
C ASN A 26 -14.04 -24.24 5.74
N ALA A 27 -12.73 -24.09 5.95
CA ALA A 27 -12.09 -22.80 6.22
C ALA A 27 -11.84 -21.98 4.93
N ILE A 28 -11.71 -22.60 3.78
CA ILE A 28 -11.42 -21.91 2.51
C ILE A 28 -12.65 -21.12 2.03
N LYS A 29 -13.83 -21.72 2.06
CA LYS A 29 -15.04 -21.11 1.50
C LYS A 29 -15.33 -19.72 2.08
N PRO A 30 -15.45 -19.52 3.41
CA PRO A 30 -15.73 -18.20 3.98
C PRO A 30 -14.59 -17.21 3.75
N LEU A 31 -13.33 -17.68 3.62
CA LEU A 31 -12.21 -16.80 3.30
C LEU A 31 -12.30 -16.25 1.88
N LEU A 32 -12.69 -17.09 0.91
CA LEU A 32 -12.89 -16.65 -0.48
C LEU A 32 -14.07 -15.68 -0.60
N GLU A 33 -15.17 -15.93 0.11
CA GLU A 33 -16.32 -15.02 0.19
C GLU A 33 -15.90 -13.65 0.78
N PHE A 34 -15.11 -13.66 1.86
CA PHE A 34 -14.54 -12.45 2.45
C PHE A 34 -13.68 -11.68 1.43
N ILE A 35 -12.74 -12.36 0.74
CA ILE A 35 -11.86 -11.75 -0.29
C ILE A 35 -12.71 -11.11 -1.38
N GLN A 36 -13.73 -11.80 -1.86
CA GLN A 36 -14.61 -11.29 -2.92
C GLN A 36 -15.36 -10.02 -2.45
N ASN A 37 -15.91 -10.04 -1.25
CA ASN A 37 -16.65 -8.91 -0.71
C ASN A 37 -15.76 -7.68 -0.48
N ILE A 38 -14.57 -7.86 0.08
CA ILE A 38 -13.57 -6.78 0.25
C ILE A 38 -13.15 -6.20 -1.10
N ASN A 39 -12.92 -7.03 -2.12
CA ASN A 39 -12.55 -6.54 -3.45
C ASN A 39 -13.69 -5.73 -4.10
N GLN A 40 -14.94 -6.18 -3.97
CA GLN A 40 -16.10 -5.43 -4.46
C GLN A 40 -16.23 -4.06 -3.76
N GLU A 41 -16.01 -4.01 -2.47
CA GLU A 41 -16.07 -2.75 -1.72
C GLU A 41 -14.89 -1.84 -2.09
N TYR A 42 -13.71 -2.39 -2.27
CA TYR A 42 -12.55 -1.65 -2.77
C TYR A 42 -12.83 -0.98 -4.13
N GLU A 43 -13.47 -1.68 -5.06
CA GLU A 43 -13.86 -1.10 -6.36
C GLU A 43 -14.81 0.09 -6.20
N LYS A 44 -15.77 0.05 -5.27
CA LYS A 44 -16.66 1.17 -4.95
C LYS A 44 -15.90 2.36 -4.34
N ILE A 45 -14.97 2.07 -3.41
CA ILE A 45 -14.11 3.08 -2.80
C ILE A 45 -13.30 3.79 -3.87
N MET A 46 -12.70 3.06 -4.82
CA MET A 46 -11.92 3.64 -5.92
C MET A 46 -12.74 4.54 -6.86
N GLN A 47 -14.04 4.28 -6.97
CA GLN A 47 -14.94 5.14 -7.76
C GLN A 47 -15.34 6.43 -7.03
N THR A 48 -15.42 6.40 -5.71
CA THR A 48 -15.99 7.48 -4.90
C THR A 48 -14.95 8.32 -4.17
N VAL A 49 -13.84 7.73 -3.76
CA VAL A 49 -12.77 8.41 -3.02
C VAL A 49 -11.67 8.83 -3.98
N LYS A 50 -11.44 10.13 -4.08
CA LYS A 50 -10.34 10.70 -4.86
C LYS A 50 -9.18 11.06 -3.93
N GLY A 51 -7.97 10.68 -4.33
CA GLY A 51 -6.74 11.03 -3.63
C GLY A 51 -6.23 12.38 -4.11
N GLU A 52 -6.68 13.46 -3.48
CA GLU A 52 -6.33 14.83 -3.88
C GLU A 52 -5.11 15.38 -3.11
N SER A 53 -4.84 14.84 -1.92
CA SER A 53 -3.77 15.33 -1.03
C SER A 53 -2.35 14.95 -1.49
N LEU A 54 -2.20 13.99 -2.40
CA LEU A 54 -0.92 13.50 -2.91
C LEU A 54 -0.90 13.60 -4.44
N ASP A 55 -0.21 14.60 -4.98
CA ASP A 55 -0.10 14.78 -6.42
C ASP A 55 1.11 14.02 -7.01
N PHE A 56 0.83 12.94 -7.72
CA PHE A 56 1.82 12.11 -8.41
C PHE A 56 2.02 12.47 -9.89
N SER A 57 1.48 13.58 -10.38
CA SER A 57 1.52 13.96 -11.80
C SER A 57 2.94 13.98 -12.36
N ASN A 58 3.89 14.56 -11.62
CA ASN A 58 5.30 14.63 -12.04
C ASN A 58 5.93 13.23 -12.16
N MET A 59 5.59 12.32 -11.27
CA MET A 59 6.07 10.94 -11.31
C MET A 59 5.49 10.19 -12.51
N ILE A 60 4.20 10.33 -12.78
CA ILE A 60 3.54 9.69 -13.92
C ILE A 60 4.10 10.22 -15.24
N ASN A 61 4.37 11.53 -15.34
CA ASN A 61 5.01 12.11 -16.52
C ASN A 61 6.36 11.44 -16.84
N LYS A 62 7.17 11.15 -15.82
CA LYS A 62 8.45 10.44 -16.01
C LYS A 62 8.28 8.97 -16.41
N LEU A 63 7.22 8.33 -15.94
CA LEU A 63 6.95 6.92 -16.21
C LEU A 63 6.13 6.67 -17.48
N GLU A 64 5.70 7.72 -18.18
CA GLU A 64 4.79 7.63 -19.33
C GLU A 64 5.24 6.59 -20.37
N ASN A 65 6.53 6.58 -20.72
CA ASN A 65 7.11 5.62 -21.68
C ASN A 65 7.26 4.18 -21.14
N GLN A 66 7.00 3.97 -19.85
CA GLN A 66 7.10 2.66 -19.17
C GLN A 66 5.72 2.08 -18.87
N LEU A 67 4.65 2.84 -19.15
CA LEU A 67 3.30 2.37 -18.90
C LEU A 67 2.96 1.21 -19.86
N PRO A 68 2.26 0.17 -19.36
CA PRO A 68 1.72 -0.87 -20.24
C PRO A 68 0.78 -0.26 -21.30
N SER A 69 0.78 -0.80 -22.51
CA SER A 69 0.02 -0.27 -23.66
C SER A 69 -1.49 -0.14 -23.44
N HIS A 70 -2.05 -0.85 -22.47
CA HIS A 70 -3.47 -0.81 -22.10
C HIS A 70 -3.79 0.17 -20.96
N ILE A 71 -2.78 0.85 -20.41
CA ILE A 71 -2.94 1.84 -19.33
C ILE A 71 -2.65 3.23 -19.89
N THR A 72 -3.66 4.11 -19.91
CA THR A 72 -3.46 5.52 -20.23
C THR A 72 -2.82 6.26 -19.06
N LYS A 73 -2.21 7.40 -19.35
CA LYS A 73 -1.61 8.27 -18.34
C LYS A 73 -2.60 8.72 -17.27
N GLU A 74 -3.80 9.12 -17.69
CA GLU A 74 -4.88 9.53 -16.79
C GLU A 74 -5.30 8.37 -15.88
N LYS A 75 -5.40 7.15 -16.44
CA LYS A 75 -5.73 5.97 -15.66
C LYS A 75 -4.63 5.60 -14.68
N ALA A 76 -3.37 5.69 -15.09
CA ALA A 76 -2.23 5.49 -14.21
C ALA A 76 -2.21 6.49 -13.04
N GLN A 77 -2.51 7.76 -13.32
CA GLN A 77 -2.62 8.81 -12.30
C GLN A 77 -3.77 8.53 -11.34
N GLU A 78 -4.95 8.18 -11.83
CA GLU A 78 -6.10 7.80 -10.99
C GLU A 78 -5.74 6.63 -10.05
N LEU A 79 -5.12 5.58 -10.58
CA LEU A 79 -4.74 4.40 -9.81
C LEU A 79 -3.68 4.71 -8.75
N ILE A 80 -2.68 5.52 -9.08
CA ILE A 80 -1.60 5.84 -8.13
C ILE A 80 -2.03 6.85 -7.07
N GLN A 81 -2.95 7.74 -7.37
CA GLN A 81 -3.48 8.72 -6.40
C GLN A 81 -4.45 8.10 -5.41
N GLY A 82 -5.21 7.08 -5.80
CA GLY A 82 -6.20 6.42 -4.97
C GLY A 82 -5.63 5.48 -3.91
N LEU A 83 -6.54 4.89 -3.14
CA LEU A 83 -6.24 3.73 -2.29
C LEU A 83 -5.73 2.58 -3.18
N VAL A 84 -4.72 1.85 -2.73
CA VAL A 84 -4.27 0.63 -3.42
C VAL A 84 -4.38 -0.54 -2.46
N MET A 85 -5.07 -1.59 -2.87
CA MET A 85 -5.19 -2.83 -2.11
C MET A 85 -4.82 -4.02 -2.99
N THR A 86 -3.95 -4.87 -2.48
CA THR A 86 -3.51 -6.09 -3.15
C THR A 86 -3.67 -7.27 -2.21
N ASN A 87 -4.42 -8.29 -2.63
CA ASN A 87 -4.39 -9.59 -1.99
C ASN A 87 -3.22 -10.38 -2.60
N SER A 88 -2.13 -10.50 -1.85
CA SER A 88 -0.85 -11.01 -2.35
C SER A 88 -0.64 -12.49 -2.11
N ILE A 89 -1.26 -13.06 -1.06
CA ILE A 89 -1.10 -14.47 -0.68
C ILE A 89 -2.47 -15.04 -0.30
N VAL A 90 -2.78 -16.25 -0.79
CA VAL A 90 -3.90 -17.07 -0.34
C VAL A 90 -3.40 -18.52 -0.19
N GLN A 91 -3.63 -19.10 0.99
CA GLN A 91 -3.21 -20.46 1.29
C GLN A 91 -4.30 -21.18 2.09
N GLY A 92 -4.46 -22.48 1.87
CA GLY A 92 -5.41 -23.28 2.63
C GLY A 92 -5.52 -24.71 2.14
N GLY A 93 -5.89 -25.60 3.09
CA GLY A 93 -5.98 -27.04 2.83
C GLY A 93 -4.62 -27.72 2.73
N THR A 94 -4.62 -29.04 2.97
CA THR A 94 -3.41 -29.88 2.94
C THR A 94 -3.59 -31.13 2.06
N GLN A 95 -4.83 -31.61 1.90
CA GLN A 95 -5.15 -32.83 1.17
C GLN A 95 -6.47 -32.68 0.42
N VAL A 96 -6.55 -33.28 -0.78
CA VAL A 96 -7.74 -33.22 -1.63
C VAL A 96 -8.96 -33.91 -1.00
N ASN A 97 -8.73 -34.97 -0.23
CA ASN A 97 -9.78 -35.79 0.40
C ASN A 97 -10.12 -35.34 1.83
N SER A 98 -9.75 -34.15 2.24
CA SER A 98 -10.07 -33.57 3.54
C SER A 98 -10.80 -32.23 3.40
N VAL A 99 -11.80 -31.98 4.24
CA VAL A 99 -12.35 -30.64 4.44
C VAL A 99 -11.28 -29.78 5.14
N PRO A 100 -10.87 -28.65 4.57
CA PRO A 100 -9.81 -27.83 5.16
C PRO A 100 -10.28 -27.14 6.43
N ASP A 101 -9.48 -27.24 7.49
CA ASP A 101 -9.73 -26.65 8.81
C ASP A 101 -8.99 -25.33 9.04
N PHE A 102 -8.13 -24.94 8.10
CA PHE A 102 -7.38 -23.69 8.17
C PHE A 102 -7.12 -23.11 6.78
N ALA A 103 -7.25 -21.78 6.68
CA ALA A 103 -6.86 -21.02 5.49
C ALA A 103 -6.43 -19.60 5.89
N THR A 104 -5.59 -18.98 5.07
CA THR A 104 -5.12 -17.61 5.26
C THR A 104 -5.13 -16.82 3.98
N ALA A 105 -5.33 -15.51 4.09
CA ALA A 105 -5.10 -14.53 3.02
C ALA A 105 -4.30 -13.35 3.55
N GLU A 106 -3.39 -12.82 2.75
CA GLU A 106 -2.62 -11.63 3.11
C GLU A 106 -2.91 -10.49 2.14
N PHE A 107 -3.04 -9.30 2.73
CA PHE A 107 -3.34 -8.06 2.02
C PHE A 107 -2.30 -7.01 2.34
N ASN A 108 -1.78 -6.34 1.31
CA ASN A 108 -1.07 -5.08 1.43
C ASN A 108 -1.99 -3.95 0.99
N VAL A 109 -2.13 -2.93 1.83
CA VAL A 109 -2.98 -1.76 1.55
C VAL A 109 -2.13 -0.50 1.63
N ARG A 110 -2.13 0.30 0.55
CA ARG A 110 -1.51 1.62 0.50
C ARG A 110 -2.58 2.68 0.70
N THR A 111 -2.61 3.27 1.88
CA THR A 111 -3.62 4.24 2.27
C THR A 111 -3.27 5.66 1.83
N ILE A 112 -4.29 6.50 1.79
CA ILE A 112 -4.23 7.93 1.48
C ILE A 112 -4.93 8.70 2.61
N PRO A 113 -4.70 10.01 2.77
CA PRO A 113 -5.36 10.79 3.81
C PRO A 113 -6.88 10.71 3.77
N GLU A 114 -7.45 10.74 2.57
CA GLU A 114 -8.90 10.69 2.34
C GLU A 114 -9.51 9.34 2.74
N TYR A 115 -8.70 8.26 2.68
CA TYR A 115 -9.04 6.91 3.13
C TYR A 115 -7.89 6.32 3.94
N ASN A 116 -7.78 6.77 5.20
CA ASN A 116 -6.68 6.48 6.10
C ASN A 116 -6.76 5.07 6.72
N ASN A 117 -5.75 4.74 7.52
CA ASN A 117 -5.62 3.42 8.14
C ASN A 117 -6.83 3.05 9.03
N ASN A 118 -7.43 4.01 9.73
CA ASN A 118 -8.59 3.73 10.56
C ASN A 118 -9.83 3.33 9.75
N LYS A 119 -10.04 3.95 8.58
CA LYS A 119 -11.13 3.56 7.68
C LYS A 119 -10.92 2.15 7.13
N VAL A 120 -9.68 1.80 6.77
CA VAL A 120 -9.35 0.43 6.31
C VAL A 120 -9.57 -0.58 7.42
N LYS A 121 -9.13 -0.30 8.66
CA LYS A 121 -9.39 -1.18 9.82
C LYS A 121 -10.88 -1.40 10.04
N ALA A 122 -11.67 -0.33 10.00
CA ALA A 122 -13.12 -0.41 10.16
C ALA A 122 -13.76 -1.28 9.08
N LEU A 123 -13.35 -1.10 7.81
CA LEU A 123 -13.81 -1.90 6.68
C LEU A 123 -13.52 -3.40 6.88
N PHE A 124 -12.29 -3.77 7.21
CA PHE A 124 -11.91 -5.17 7.41
C PHE A 124 -12.66 -5.78 8.61
N ASN A 125 -12.79 -5.03 9.72
CA ASN A 125 -13.55 -5.49 10.89
C ASN A 125 -15.03 -5.73 10.54
N GLU A 126 -15.66 -4.82 9.81
CA GLU A 126 -17.07 -4.96 9.41
C GLU A 126 -17.30 -6.25 8.62
N TYR A 127 -16.49 -6.51 7.60
CA TYR A 127 -16.66 -7.72 6.77
C TYR A 127 -16.27 -9.02 7.50
N ILE A 128 -15.34 -8.97 8.45
CA ILE A 128 -15.04 -10.09 9.34
C ILE A 128 -16.23 -10.40 10.25
N GLU A 129 -16.82 -9.36 10.85
CA GLU A 129 -18.00 -9.51 11.71
C GLU A 129 -19.19 -10.07 10.94
N GLN A 130 -19.47 -9.56 9.74
CA GLN A 130 -20.51 -10.07 8.86
C GLN A 130 -20.30 -11.56 8.51
N ALA A 131 -19.07 -11.94 8.15
CA ALA A 131 -18.75 -13.33 7.87
C ALA A 131 -18.95 -14.24 9.11
N ASN A 132 -18.53 -13.78 10.28
CA ASN A 132 -18.63 -14.53 11.52
C ASN A 132 -20.09 -14.67 11.98
N GLN A 133 -20.93 -13.66 11.78
CA GLN A 133 -22.39 -13.74 12.02
C GLN A 133 -23.05 -14.81 11.13
N ASN A 134 -22.49 -15.05 9.93
CA ASN A 134 -22.93 -16.09 9.02
C ASN A 134 -22.27 -17.46 9.26
N GLY A 135 -21.63 -17.65 10.42
CA GLY A 135 -21.06 -18.93 10.85
C GLY A 135 -19.62 -19.18 10.43
N ALA A 136 -18.92 -18.20 9.88
CA ALA A 136 -17.47 -18.28 9.68
C ALA A 136 -16.72 -18.13 11.02
N SER A 137 -15.41 -18.38 10.99
CA SER A 137 -14.49 -18.09 12.10
C SER A 137 -13.26 -17.37 11.55
N LEU A 138 -13.47 -16.11 11.16
CA LEU A 138 -12.42 -15.24 10.63
C LEU A 138 -11.83 -14.38 11.76
N THR A 139 -10.52 -14.21 11.72
CA THR A 139 -9.78 -13.26 12.55
C THR A 139 -8.74 -12.52 11.72
N GLN A 140 -8.41 -11.30 12.12
CA GLN A 140 -7.33 -10.55 11.48
C GLN A 140 -6.14 -10.40 12.41
N GLU A 141 -4.96 -10.32 11.79
CA GLU A 141 -3.71 -9.92 12.38
C GLU A 141 -3.15 -8.76 11.55
N LEU A 142 -2.96 -7.61 12.19
CA LEU A 142 -2.35 -6.43 11.59
C LEU A 142 -0.89 -6.38 12.04
N TYR A 143 0.05 -6.55 11.11
CA TYR A 143 1.47 -6.59 11.45
C TYR A 143 2.29 -5.43 10.88
N LEU A 144 1.67 -4.59 10.04
CA LEU A 144 2.20 -3.29 9.65
C LEU A 144 1.07 -2.25 9.67
N ASP A 145 1.32 -1.10 10.30
CA ASP A 145 0.36 0.01 10.42
C ASP A 145 1.10 1.35 10.41
N LEU A 146 1.37 1.86 9.21
CA LEU A 146 2.06 3.11 8.99
C LEU A 146 1.13 4.09 8.28
N GLU A 147 0.79 5.19 8.96
CA GLU A 147 -0.13 6.22 8.45
C GLU A 147 0.45 6.97 7.24
N PRO A 148 -0.42 7.46 6.33
CA PRO A 148 0.01 8.35 5.27
C PRO A 148 0.54 9.67 5.86
N VAL A 149 1.59 10.20 5.23
CA VAL A 149 2.18 11.49 5.60
C VAL A 149 1.94 12.50 4.50
N VAL A 150 1.28 13.59 4.86
CA VAL A 150 1.04 14.73 3.97
C VAL A 150 1.61 15.98 4.61
N LYS A 151 2.48 16.66 3.90
CA LYS A 151 3.07 17.94 4.24
C LYS A 151 2.84 18.86 3.04
N THR A 152 1.63 19.41 2.93
CA THR A 152 1.14 20.18 1.77
C THR A 152 1.31 21.69 1.91
N GLY A 153 1.68 22.17 3.07
CA GLY A 153 1.95 23.62 3.30
C GLY A 153 3.12 24.12 2.46
N GLN A 154 3.20 25.44 2.24
CA GLN A 154 4.39 26.07 1.65
C GLN A 154 5.60 25.72 2.53
N ASN A 155 6.35 24.73 2.07
CA ASN A 155 7.49 24.21 2.81
C ASN A 155 8.77 24.83 2.25
N ARG A 156 9.19 25.95 2.87
CA ARG A 156 10.43 26.65 2.51
C ARG A 156 11.65 25.70 2.43
N LEU A 157 11.67 24.64 3.25
CA LEU A 157 12.75 23.66 3.21
C LEU A 157 12.76 22.89 1.87
N VAL A 158 11.59 22.52 1.35
CA VAL A 158 11.48 21.83 0.07
C VAL A 158 11.87 22.75 -1.08
N GLU A 159 11.40 24.00 -1.08
CA GLU A 159 11.74 24.99 -2.09
C GLU A 159 13.25 25.28 -2.09
N LEU A 160 13.82 25.57 -0.92
CA LEU A 160 15.25 25.83 -0.77
C LEU A 160 16.09 24.61 -1.17
N GLY A 161 15.74 23.41 -0.71
CA GLY A 161 16.43 22.17 -1.10
C GLY A 161 16.38 21.92 -2.60
N PHE A 162 15.24 22.19 -3.24
CA PHE A 162 15.10 22.06 -4.67
C PHE A 162 15.96 23.06 -5.45
N ASP A 163 15.99 24.33 -5.02
CA ASP A 163 16.80 25.37 -5.66
C ASP A 163 18.30 25.10 -5.51
N ILE A 164 18.74 24.67 -4.32
CA ILE A 164 20.12 24.27 -4.09
C ILE A 164 20.45 23.04 -4.95
N ALA A 165 19.58 22.02 -4.98
CA ALA A 165 19.79 20.84 -5.80
C ALA A 165 19.94 21.18 -7.28
N LYS A 166 19.12 22.10 -7.81
CA LYS A 166 19.24 22.58 -9.20
C LYS A 166 20.57 23.28 -9.49
N SER A 167 21.12 23.98 -8.52
CA SER A 167 22.40 24.68 -8.69
C SER A 167 23.59 23.76 -8.49
N HIS A 168 23.46 22.70 -7.69
CA HIS A 168 24.55 21.79 -7.32
C HIS A 168 24.67 20.61 -8.30
N PHE A 169 23.56 19.95 -8.61
CA PHE A 169 23.55 18.80 -9.52
C PHE A 169 23.52 19.26 -10.98
N SER A 170 24.25 18.58 -11.86
CA SER A 170 24.29 18.89 -13.27
C SER A 170 22.91 18.94 -13.94
N ASN A 171 22.75 19.77 -14.97
CA ASN A 171 21.51 19.92 -15.75
C ASN A 171 21.00 18.62 -16.41
N GLU A 172 21.79 17.54 -16.39
CA GLU A 172 21.40 16.22 -16.89
C GLU A 172 20.45 15.48 -15.95
N ARG A 173 20.31 15.95 -14.69
CA ARG A 173 19.38 15.38 -13.73
C ARG A 173 18.04 16.09 -13.77
N ASP A 174 17.03 15.38 -14.22
CA ASP A 174 15.65 15.87 -14.20
C ASP A 174 15.09 15.79 -12.77
N LEU A 175 15.35 16.84 -11.99
CA LEU A 175 14.87 16.96 -10.62
C LEU A 175 13.38 17.30 -10.60
N ILE A 176 12.61 16.57 -9.79
CA ILE A 176 11.19 16.83 -9.58
C ILE A 176 10.85 16.82 -8.08
N ILE A 177 9.87 17.64 -7.72
CA ILE A 177 9.19 17.52 -6.42
C ILE A 177 7.99 16.61 -6.63
N THR A 178 7.92 15.49 -5.90
CA THR A 178 6.82 14.54 -5.98
C THR A 178 6.64 13.81 -4.66
N PRO A 179 5.42 13.40 -4.29
CA PRO A 179 5.23 12.43 -3.21
C PRO A 179 5.92 11.10 -3.55
N THR A 180 6.27 10.32 -2.55
CA THR A 180 6.67 8.93 -2.76
C THR A 180 5.51 7.97 -2.55
N VAL A 181 5.43 6.94 -3.37
CA VAL A 181 4.49 5.82 -3.19
C VAL A 181 4.95 4.85 -2.11
N ALA A 182 6.24 4.84 -1.83
CA ALA A 182 6.84 4.05 -0.77
C ALA A 182 6.53 4.65 0.60
N VAL A 183 6.29 3.79 1.58
CA VAL A 183 6.23 4.19 2.98
C VAL A 183 7.66 4.32 3.54
N THR A 184 7.83 5.21 4.49
CA THR A 184 9.11 5.48 5.14
C THR A 184 8.90 5.69 6.63
N ASP A 185 9.99 5.72 7.39
CA ASP A 185 9.98 6.04 8.83
C ASP A 185 9.40 7.42 9.15
N ALA A 186 9.21 8.26 8.13
CA ALA A 186 8.50 9.54 8.27
C ALA A 186 7.11 9.37 8.89
N SER A 187 6.41 8.25 8.66
CA SER A 187 5.13 7.94 9.32
C SER A 187 5.23 7.99 10.84
N ASN A 188 6.34 7.52 11.39
CA ASN A 188 6.58 7.54 12.84
C ASN A 188 7.19 8.86 13.31
N LEU A 189 8.16 9.39 12.58
CA LEU A 189 8.88 10.62 12.93
C LEU A 189 7.97 11.86 12.90
N LEU A 190 7.00 11.88 11.99
CA LEU A 190 6.11 13.02 11.79
C LEU A 190 4.75 12.85 12.48
N LYS A 191 4.56 11.77 13.22
CA LYS A 191 3.34 11.53 13.98
C LYS A 191 3.12 12.65 15.00
N GLY A 192 1.94 13.30 14.93
CA GLY A 192 1.58 14.42 15.81
C GLY A 192 2.23 15.74 15.46
N LYS A 193 3.00 15.85 14.38
CA LYS A 193 3.47 17.13 13.83
C LYS A 193 2.40 17.74 12.94
N ASP A 194 2.26 19.08 13.00
CA ASP A 194 1.32 19.78 12.14
C ASP A 194 1.69 19.64 10.63
N GLU A 195 0.76 19.98 9.75
CA GLU A 195 0.92 19.88 8.29
C GLU A 195 2.03 20.76 7.72
N ASN A 196 2.38 21.86 8.41
CA ASN A 196 3.42 22.80 8.01
C ASN A 196 4.81 22.44 8.56
N PHE A 197 4.93 21.33 9.32
CA PHE A 197 6.22 20.90 9.83
C PHE A 197 7.18 20.64 8.66
N PRO A 198 8.34 21.35 8.61
CA PRO A 198 9.26 21.25 7.49
C PRO A 198 9.86 19.85 7.40
N PHE A 199 9.68 19.20 6.26
CA PHE A 199 10.18 17.86 5.99
C PHE A 199 10.51 17.69 4.52
N LEU A 200 11.69 17.18 4.25
CA LEU A 200 12.19 16.86 2.92
C LEU A 200 12.83 15.48 2.96
N MET A 201 12.53 14.66 1.96
CA MET A 201 13.26 13.43 1.66
C MET A 201 14.05 13.64 0.37
N PHE A 202 15.35 13.46 0.44
CA PHE A 202 16.24 13.57 -0.68
C PHE A 202 17.45 12.66 -0.46
N GLY A 203 17.91 11.96 -1.48
CA GLY A 203 19.07 11.07 -1.35
C GLY A 203 19.47 10.41 -2.65
N PRO A 204 20.72 9.92 -2.75
CA PRO A 204 21.19 9.14 -3.88
C PRO A 204 20.69 7.69 -3.76
N GLY A 205 20.62 6.98 -4.89
CA GLY A 205 20.34 5.56 -4.93
C GLY A 205 19.55 5.15 -6.16
N ASN A 206 19.71 3.89 -6.56
CA ASN A 206 19.01 3.29 -7.69
C ASN A 206 18.51 1.90 -7.33
N GLY A 207 17.29 1.57 -7.80
CA GLY A 207 16.73 0.23 -7.67
C GLY A 207 16.45 -0.21 -6.23
N PRO A 208 15.74 0.58 -5.39
CA PRO A 208 15.42 0.18 -4.03
C PRO A 208 14.71 -1.17 -4.00
N HIS A 209 15.09 -2.03 -3.04
CA HIS A 209 14.58 -3.40 -2.86
C HIS A 209 14.84 -4.37 -4.04
N GLN A 210 15.83 -4.08 -4.89
CA GLN A 210 16.26 -4.96 -5.98
C GLN A 210 17.56 -5.71 -5.60
N ILE A 211 17.81 -6.84 -6.27
CA ILE A 211 18.96 -7.72 -5.97
C ILE A 211 20.30 -6.98 -6.06
N ASN A 212 20.42 -5.99 -6.96
CA ASN A 212 21.63 -5.19 -7.15
C ASN A 212 21.41 -3.73 -6.72
N GLU A 213 20.64 -3.50 -5.65
CA GLU A 213 20.49 -2.16 -5.08
C GLU A 213 21.87 -1.56 -4.79
N CYS A 214 22.14 -0.40 -5.35
CA CYS A 214 23.43 0.25 -5.26
C CYS A 214 23.31 1.78 -5.35
N VAL A 215 24.37 2.43 -4.93
CA VAL A 215 24.60 3.85 -5.21
C VAL A 215 25.97 3.99 -5.87
N GLU A 216 26.02 4.74 -6.93
CA GLU A 216 27.32 5.08 -7.56
C GLU A 216 28.15 5.95 -6.62
N LYS A 217 29.43 5.62 -6.46
CA LYS A 217 30.32 6.34 -5.56
C LYS A 217 30.40 7.84 -5.89
N ALA A 218 30.42 8.21 -7.16
CA ALA A 218 30.41 9.60 -7.59
C ALA A 218 29.14 10.33 -7.11
N ASN A 219 27.98 9.72 -7.31
CA ASN A 219 26.70 10.26 -6.86
C ASN A 219 26.63 10.40 -5.33
N TYR A 220 27.17 9.42 -4.61
CA TYR A 220 27.22 9.49 -3.14
C TYR A 220 28.08 10.66 -2.67
N LEU A 221 29.27 10.84 -3.23
CA LEU A 221 30.19 11.93 -2.87
C LEU A 221 29.58 13.30 -3.21
N GLU A 222 28.97 13.45 -4.38
CA GLU A 222 28.27 14.67 -4.77
C GLU A 222 27.12 15.02 -3.80
N PHE A 223 26.44 14.00 -3.27
CA PHE A 223 25.41 14.18 -2.24
C PHE A 223 25.96 14.58 -0.88
N VAL A 224 27.17 14.19 -0.53
CA VAL A 224 27.84 14.62 0.72
C VAL A 224 28.21 16.11 0.67
N GLU A 225 28.47 16.64 -0.52
CA GLU A 225 28.79 18.06 -0.72
C GLU A 225 27.51 18.94 -0.78
N TYR A 226 26.37 18.36 -1.13
CA TYR A 226 25.05 19.01 -1.12
C TYR A 226 24.54 19.31 0.28
#